data_9ecf2866562bd3ca6604d462836d8107
#
_entry.id   9ecf2866562bd3ca6604d462836d8107
#
_cell.length_a   1.000
_cell.length_b   1.000
_cell.length_c   1.000
_cell.angle_alpha   90.00
_cell.angle_beta   90.00
_cell.angle_gamma   90.00
#
_symmetry.space_group_name_H-M   'P 1'
#
loop_
_entity.id
_entity.type
_entity.pdbx_description
1 polymer ?
#
loop_
_entity_poly.entity_id
_entity_poly.type
_entity_poly.pdbx_seq_one_letter_code
_entity_poly.pdbx_strand_id
1 'polypeptide(L)'
;MLLRARRTLCMLDGMSVYGQFCPVAQALEVVGERWTLLIVRELLCGNYRFGEILHGVPLMSRSLLSQRLKALEDANLIERRARPAGNGHEYCLTPAGEELRPIVHGLGNWGQRWVRRKPKDKLDPVLLMWDLRRNLDPQRLPERPTVVMF
;
A
#
# COMPACT_ATOMS: atom_id res chain seq x y z
N MET A 1 -4.77 29.45 -13.94
CA MET A 1 -3.59 29.25 -13.07
C MET A 1 -3.42 27.76 -12.78
N LEU A 2 -3.19 26.95 -13.82
CA LEU A 2 -3.24 25.47 -13.79
C LEU A 2 -2.19 24.87 -14.73
N LEU A 3 -0.91 25.33 -14.61
CA LEU A 3 0.16 24.90 -15.54
C LEU A 3 1.53 24.84 -14.87
N ARG A 4 1.65 24.14 -13.72
CA ARG A 4 2.97 23.92 -13.10
C ARG A 4 3.23 22.55 -12.50
N ALA A 5 2.49 21.52 -12.91
CA ALA A 5 2.67 20.13 -12.46
C ALA A 5 3.18 19.19 -13.57
N ARG A 6 3.88 19.68 -14.58
CA ARG A 6 4.33 18.86 -15.73
C ARG A 6 5.86 18.71 -15.87
N ARG A 7 6.61 18.65 -14.77
CA ARG A 7 8.06 18.45 -14.88
C ARG A 7 8.65 17.63 -13.76
N THR A 8 8.31 16.36 -13.64
CA THR A 8 9.17 15.38 -12.93
C THR A 8 8.79 13.93 -13.27
N LEU A 9 8.32 13.68 -14.50
CA LEU A 9 7.97 12.30 -14.92
C LEU A 9 9.00 11.74 -15.92
N CYS A 10 10.25 12.09 -15.79
CA CYS A 10 11.26 11.67 -16.74
C CYS A 10 12.52 11.20 -16.03
N MET A 11 12.45 10.10 -15.26
CA MET A 11 13.60 9.25 -14.88
C MET A 11 13.10 8.01 -14.14
N LEU A 12 12.36 7.13 -14.82
CA LEU A 12 12.17 5.76 -14.40
C LEU A 12 12.74 4.86 -15.49
N ASP A 13 14.06 4.83 -15.58
CA ASP A 13 14.78 3.82 -16.35
C ASP A 13 14.46 2.44 -15.78
N GLY A 14 13.70 1.65 -16.52
CA GLY A 14 13.34 0.27 -16.18
C GLY A 14 11.85 0.01 -15.96
N MET A 15 10.96 0.99 -15.98
CA MET A 15 9.52 0.76 -15.97
C MET A 15 8.98 0.53 -17.37
N SER A 16 8.13 -0.47 -17.52
CA SER A 16 7.39 -0.75 -18.74
C SER A 16 6.53 0.45 -19.12
N VAL A 17 6.94 1.21 -20.11
CA VAL A 17 6.16 2.33 -20.64
C VAL A 17 5.13 1.75 -21.58
N TYR A 18 3.84 1.88 -21.26
CA TYR A 18 2.76 1.42 -22.13
C TYR A 18 2.66 2.25 -23.42
N GLY A 19 3.22 3.45 -23.45
CA GLY A 19 3.21 4.34 -24.60
C GLY A 19 1.81 4.76 -25.04
N GLN A 20 0.86 4.81 -24.09
CA GLN A 20 -0.56 5.12 -24.39
C GLN A 20 -0.98 6.44 -23.74
N PHE A 21 -1.88 7.15 -24.44
CA PHE A 21 -2.54 8.35 -23.86
C PHE A 21 -3.65 8.00 -22.86
N CYS A 22 -4.00 6.71 -22.72
CA CYS A 22 -5.03 6.24 -21.81
C CYS A 22 -4.65 6.56 -20.35
N PRO A 23 -5.48 7.29 -19.58
CA PRO A 23 -5.20 7.61 -18.18
C PRO A 23 -5.00 6.37 -17.30
N VAL A 24 -5.66 5.26 -17.63
CA VAL A 24 -5.46 3.98 -16.91
C VAL A 24 -4.07 3.43 -17.16
N ALA A 25 -3.57 3.48 -18.42
CA ALA A 25 -2.21 3.04 -18.71
C ALA A 25 -1.18 3.91 -17.97
N GLN A 26 -1.37 5.23 -18.00
CA GLN A 26 -0.50 6.17 -17.26
C GLN A 26 -0.51 5.91 -15.74
N ALA A 27 -1.66 5.61 -15.16
CA ALA A 27 -1.74 5.24 -13.74
C ALA A 27 -1.01 3.91 -13.46
N LEU A 28 -1.16 2.92 -14.34
CA LEU A 28 -0.48 1.63 -14.20
C LEU A 28 1.04 1.73 -14.34
N GLU A 29 1.58 2.70 -15.06
CA GLU A 29 3.02 2.99 -15.09
C GLU A 29 3.55 3.36 -13.68
N VAL A 30 2.72 3.94 -12.83
CA VAL A 30 3.09 4.32 -11.47
C VAL A 30 2.75 3.25 -10.45
N VAL A 31 1.53 2.71 -10.49
CA VAL A 31 1.03 1.80 -9.43
C VAL A 31 0.89 0.34 -9.88
N GLY A 32 1.13 0.03 -11.15
CA GLY A 32 0.93 -1.32 -11.72
C GLY A 32 1.99 -2.34 -11.32
N GLU A 33 3.13 -1.89 -10.81
CA GLU A 33 4.19 -2.78 -10.38
C GLU A 33 3.76 -3.68 -9.21
N ARG A 34 4.19 -4.94 -9.27
CA ARG A 34 3.88 -5.91 -8.20
C ARG A 34 4.27 -5.34 -6.83
N TRP A 35 3.41 -5.52 -5.84
CA TRP A 35 3.49 -5.07 -4.46
C TRP A 35 3.11 -3.61 -4.21
N THR A 36 3.14 -2.72 -5.21
CA THR A 36 2.92 -1.28 -5.03
C THR A 36 1.58 -0.96 -4.35
N LEU A 37 0.48 -1.47 -4.90
CA LEU A 37 -0.85 -1.26 -4.28
C LEU A 37 -0.99 -1.93 -2.91
N LEU A 38 -0.26 -3.02 -2.64
CA LEU A 38 -0.25 -3.63 -1.30
C LEU A 38 0.50 -2.77 -0.29
N ILE A 39 1.57 -2.07 -0.69
CA ILE A 39 2.26 -1.09 0.16
C ILE A 39 1.33 0.10 0.45
N VAL A 40 0.67 0.64 -0.59
CA VAL A 40 -0.32 1.71 -0.41
C VAL A 40 -1.43 1.27 0.55
N ARG A 41 -1.92 0.03 0.43
CA ARG A 41 -2.90 -0.54 1.38
C ARG A 41 -2.39 -0.51 2.82
N GLU A 42 -1.14 -0.91 3.07
CA GLU A 42 -0.56 -0.88 4.42
C GLU A 42 -0.53 0.55 4.98
N LEU A 43 -0.12 1.52 4.18
CA LEU A 43 -0.12 2.93 4.57
C LEU A 43 -1.54 3.45 4.85
N LEU A 44 -2.52 3.09 4.02
CA LEU A 44 -3.93 3.41 4.23
C LEU A 44 -4.51 2.79 5.51
N CYS A 45 -3.93 1.68 5.98
CA CYS A 45 -4.28 1.02 7.24
C CYS A 45 -3.51 1.55 8.47
N GLY A 46 -2.69 2.59 8.31
CA GLY A 46 -1.95 3.21 9.41
C GLY A 46 -0.60 2.57 9.73
N ASN A 47 -0.08 1.73 8.87
CA ASN A 47 1.25 1.12 9.01
C ASN A 47 2.29 2.04 8.35
N TYR A 48 2.89 2.94 9.12
CA TYR A 48 3.77 3.98 8.59
C TYR A 48 5.25 3.64 8.63
N ARG A 49 5.64 2.60 9.38
CA ARG A 49 7.05 2.23 9.55
C ARG A 49 7.45 1.13 8.58
N PHE A 50 8.69 1.18 8.15
CA PHE A 50 9.25 0.16 7.25
C PHE A 50 8.99 -1.28 7.72
N GLY A 51 9.19 -1.54 9.02
CA GLY A 51 8.96 -2.87 9.60
C GLY A 51 7.50 -3.28 9.63
N GLU A 52 6.58 -2.33 9.89
CA GLU A 52 5.13 -2.55 9.90
C GLU A 52 4.62 -2.87 8.48
N ILE A 53 5.06 -2.08 7.50
CA ILE A 53 4.74 -2.31 6.09
C ILE A 53 5.25 -3.69 5.66
N LEU A 54 6.51 -4.01 5.97
CA LEU A 54 7.10 -5.31 5.62
C LEU A 54 6.33 -6.48 6.26
N HIS A 55 5.84 -6.29 7.49
CA HIS A 55 5.03 -7.31 8.17
C HIS A 55 3.71 -7.59 7.43
N GLY A 56 3.09 -6.58 6.83
CA GLY A 56 1.89 -6.73 6.02
C GLY A 56 2.13 -7.33 4.62
N VAL A 57 3.40 -7.41 4.18
CA VAL A 57 3.81 -7.99 2.89
C VAL A 57 5.00 -8.95 3.06
N PRO A 58 4.89 -10.01 3.89
CA PRO A 58 6.03 -10.79 4.39
C PRO A 58 6.80 -11.55 3.29
N LEU A 59 6.20 -11.80 2.14
CA LEU A 59 6.86 -12.44 0.99
C LEU A 59 7.71 -11.46 0.17
N MET A 60 7.73 -10.19 0.54
CA MET A 60 8.52 -9.17 -0.10
C MET A 60 9.89 -9.03 0.56
N SER A 61 10.96 -8.95 -0.22
CA SER A 61 12.30 -8.69 0.33
C SER A 61 12.44 -7.24 0.80
N ARG A 62 13.32 -7.00 1.78
CA ARG A 62 13.61 -5.65 2.27
C ARG A 62 14.12 -4.70 1.18
N SER A 63 14.97 -5.21 0.30
CA SER A 63 15.52 -4.43 -0.82
C SER A 63 14.43 -4.01 -1.80
N LEU A 64 13.52 -4.92 -2.14
CA LEU A 64 12.40 -4.63 -3.01
C LEU A 64 11.43 -3.63 -2.37
N LEU A 65 11.13 -3.75 -1.07
CA LEU A 65 10.33 -2.77 -0.35
C LEU A 65 10.98 -1.38 -0.41
N SER A 66 12.29 -1.29 -0.16
CA SER A 66 13.01 -0.01 -0.26
C SER A 66 12.91 0.61 -1.66
N GLN A 67 13.05 -0.21 -2.72
CA GLN A 67 12.89 0.25 -4.10
C GLN A 67 11.48 0.74 -4.38
N ARG A 68 10.45 0.02 -3.94
CA ARG A 68 9.05 0.41 -4.14
C ARG A 68 8.68 1.68 -3.36
N LEU A 69 9.15 1.81 -2.12
CA LEU A 69 8.94 3.03 -1.33
C LEU A 69 9.61 4.23 -2.00
N LYS A 70 10.84 4.05 -2.52
CA LYS A 70 11.50 5.12 -3.28
C LYS A 70 10.73 5.49 -4.53
N ALA A 71 10.25 4.53 -5.31
CA ALA A 71 9.45 4.79 -6.50
C ALA A 71 8.14 5.53 -6.18
N LEU A 72 7.47 5.19 -5.09
CA LEU A 72 6.27 5.88 -4.60
C LEU A 72 6.58 7.32 -4.15
N GLU A 73 7.74 7.55 -3.53
CA GLU A 73 8.23 8.87 -3.11
C GLU A 73 8.57 9.72 -4.35
N ASP A 74 9.29 9.16 -5.32
CA ASP A 74 9.63 9.81 -6.60
C ASP A 74 8.36 10.18 -7.42
N ALA A 75 7.30 9.35 -7.32
CA ALA A 75 5.98 9.63 -7.90
C ALA A 75 5.12 10.59 -7.07
N ASN A 76 5.62 11.10 -5.94
CA ASN A 76 4.90 12.00 -5.03
C ASN A 76 3.58 11.40 -4.49
N LEU A 77 3.51 10.09 -4.33
CA LEU A 77 2.37 9.39 -3.70
C LEU A 77 2.58 9.22 -2.20
N ILE A 78 3.83 9.19 -1.76
CA ILE A 78 4.21 9.16 -0.36
C ILE A 78 5.30 10.20 -0.08
N GLU A 79 5.44 10.54 1.18
CA GLU A 79 6.56 11.34 1.68
C GLU A 79 7.19 10.65 2.90
N ARG A 80 8.48 10.85 3.06
CA ARG A 80 9.23 10.33 4.19
C ARG A 80 9.40 11.43 5.23
N ARG A 81 8.87 11.22 6.44
CA ARG A 81 8.95 12.17 7.54
C ARG A 81 9.84 11.65 8.66
N ALA A 82 10.60 12.55 9.29
CA ALA A 82 11.30 12.21 10.54
C ALA A 82 10.28 11.93 11.64
N ARG A 83 10.56 10.94 12.49
CA ARG A 83 9.68 10.62 13.61
C ARG A 83 9.75 11.70 14.68
N PRO A 84 8.60 12.09 15.26
CA PRO A 84 8.57 13.05 16.38
C PRO A 84 9.30 12.55 17.63
N ALA A 85 9.31 11.23 17.84
CA ALA A 85 9.97 10.60 18.98
C ALA A 85 10.82 9.41 18.51
N GLY A 86 12.13 9.45 18.81
CA GLY A 86 13.09 8.40 18.49
C GLY A 86 13.75 8.53 17.10
N ASN A 87 14.67 7.64 16.82
CA ASN A 87 15.40 7.59 15.55
C ASN A 87 14.56 6.87 14.47
N GLY A 88 14.64 7.35 13.22
CA GLY A 88 14.02 6.73 12.06
C GLY A 88 13.01 7.61 11.34
N HIS A 89 12.34 7.01 10.37
CA HIS A 89 11.40 7.71 9.49
C HIS A 89 10.07 6.95 9.44
N GLU A 90 9.04 7.70 9.10
CA GLU A 90 7.71 7.21 8.77
C GLU A 90 7.40 7.57 7.31
N TYR A 91 6.65 6.71 6.65
CA TYR A 91 6.16 6.92 5.30
C TYR A 91 4.69 7.32 5.40
N CYS A 92 4.37 8.50 4.89
CA CYS A 92 3.02 9.04 4.93
C CYS A 92 2.49 9.20 3.51
N LEU A 93 1.22 8.93 3.30
CA LEU A 93 0.58 9.21 2.03
C LEU A 93 0.48 10.73 1.82
N THR A 94 0.76 11.18 0.60
CA THR A 94 0.42 12.54 0.16
C THR A 94 -1.08 12.62 -0.15
N PRO A 95 -1.64 13.81 -0.41
CA PRO A 95 -3.02 13.91 -0.90
C PRO A 95 -3.29 13.05 -2.14
N ALA A 96 -2.33 12.98 -3.09
CA ALA A 96 -2.44 12.12 -4.26
C ALA A 96 -2.40 10.62 -3.90
N GLY A 97 -1.60 10.24 -2.91
CA GLY A 97 -1.58 8.87 -2.37
C GLY A 97 -2.88 8.49 -1.67
N GLU A 98 -3.48 9.42 -0.92
CA GLU A 98 -4.78 9.21 -0.26
C GLU A 98 -5.94 9.01 -1.26
N GLU A 99 -5.89 9.66 -2.44
CA GLU A 99 -6.86 9.47 -3.50
C GLU A 99 -6.85 8.05 -4.10
N LEU A 100 -5.82 7.23 -3.84
CA LEU A 100 -5.82 5.80 -4.19
C LEU A 100 -6.72 4.95 -3.29
N ARG A 101 -7.20 5.46 -2.15
CA ARG A 101 -8.05 4.73 -1.20
C ARG A 101 -9.28 4.07 -1.84
N PRO A 102 -10.14 4.77 -2.60
CA PRO A 102 -11.28 4.15 -3.25
C PRO A 102 -10.87 3.11 -4.30
N ILE A 103 -9.73 3.29 -4.96
CA ILE A 103 -9.20 2.33 -5.95
C ILE A 103 -8.78 1.04 -5.27
N VAL A 104 -8.01 1.13 -4.19
CA VAL A 104 -7.56 -0.04 -3.40
C VAL A 104 -8.75 -0.78 -2.81
N HIS A 105 -9.74 -0.06 -2.24
CA HIS A 105 -10.95 -0.67 -1.71
C HIS A 105 -11.80 -1.31 -2.82
N GLY A 106 -11.96 -0.62 -3.96
CA GLY A 106 -12.67 -1.15 -5.12
C GLY A 106 -12.04 -2.45 -5.65
N LEU A 107 -10.71 -2.47 -5.75
CA LEU A 107 -9.96 -3.66 -6.15
C LEU A 107 -10.12 -4.80 -5.13
N GLY A 108 -10.08 -4.49 -3.83
CA GLY A 108 -10.33 -5.46 -2.75
C GLY A 108 -11.73 -6.08 -2.85
N ASN A 109 -12.77 -5.25 -3.00
CA ASN A 109 -14.16 -5.69 -3.14
C ASN A 109 -14.36 -6.54 -4.40
N TRP A 110 -13.74 -6.15 -5.52
CA TRP A 110 -13.76 -6.92 -6.75
C TRP A 110 -13.07 -8.27 -6.56
N GLY A 111 -11.88 -8.27 -5.95
CA GLY A 111 -11.12 -9.48 -5.68
C GLY A 111 -11.86 -10.46 -4.78
N GLN A 112 -12.49 -9.97 -3.70
CA GLN A 112 -13.30 -10.80 -2.80
C GLN A 112 -14.49 -11.45 -3.53
N ARG A 113 -15.10 -10.74 -4.46
CA ARG A 113 -16.30 -11.22 -5.19
C ARG A 113 -15.95 -12.21 -6.30
N TRP A 114 -14.86 -11.98 -7.02
CA TRP A 114 -14.61 -12.66 -8.29
C TRP A 114 -13.37 -13.55 -8.29
N VAL A 115 -12.39 -13.31 -7.42
CA VAL A 115 -11.18 -14.13 -7.38
C VAL A 115 -11.41 -15.34 -6.48
N ARG A 116 -11.56 -16.52 -7.11
CA ARG A 116 -11.66 -17.77 -6.36
C ARG A 116 -10.28 -18.21 -5.88
N ARG A 117 -10.16 -18.42 -4.57
CA ARG A 117 -8.93 -19.00 -3.98
C ARG A 117 -8.82 -20.46 -4.42
N LYS A 118 -7.60 -20.87 -4.75
CA LYS A 118 -7.31 -22.28 -5.03
C LYS A 118 -7.14 -23.01 -3.69
N PRO A 119 -7.62 -24.29 -3.57
CA PRO A 119 -7.46 -25.05 -2.33
C PRO A 119 -6.02 -25.25 -1.88
N LYS A 120 -5.06 -25.09 -2.79
CA LYS A 120 -3.61 -25.22 -2.54
C LYS A 120 -2.93 -23.90 -2.12
N ASP A 121 -3.66 -22.78 -2.09
CA ASP A 121 -3.08 -21.50 -1.67
C ASP A 121 -2.78 -21.60 -0.16
N LYS A 122 -1.49 -21.61 0.15
CA LYS A 122 -1.04 -21.54 1.55
C LYS A 122 -1.38 -20.15 2.08
N LEU A 123 -2.38 -20.09 2.92
CA LEU A 123 -2.72 -18.87 3.66
C LEU A 123 -1.83 -18.81 4.89
N ASP A 124 -1.22 -17.66 5.12
CA ASP A 124 -0.44 -17.41 6.32
C ASP A 124 -1.39 -16.97 7.45
N PRO A 125 -1.54 -17.78 8.52
CA PRO A 125 -2.39 -17.40 9.65
C PRO A 125 -1.96 -16.10 10.33
N VAL A 126 -0.67 -15.79 10.31
CA VAL A 126 -0.14 -14.55 10.88
C VAL A 126 -0.66 -13.34 10.11
N LEU A 127 -0.72 -13.43 8.76
CA LEU A 127 -1.32 -12.39 7.94
C LEU A 127 -2.81 -12.23 8.21
N LEU A 128 -3.54 -13.33 8.42
CA LEU A 128 -4.95 -13.25 8.79
C LEU A 128 -5.14 -12.48 10.11
N MET A 129 -4.33 -12.79 11.12
CA MET A 129 -4.37 -12.09 12.40
C MET A 129 -3.99 -10.61 12.25
N TRP A 130 -3.02 -10.30 11.38
CA TRP A 130 -2.64 -8.93 11.05
C TRP A 130 -3.78 -8.17 10.38
N ASP A 131 -4.46 -8.81 9.42
CA ASP A 131 -5.63 -8.24 8.74
C ASP A 131 -6.80 -8.00 9.71
N LEU A 132 -7.07 -8.95 10.60
CA LEU A 132 -8.10 -8.80 11.63
C LEU A 132 -7.79 -7.62 12.56
N ARG A 133 -6.56 -7.55 13.09
CA ARG A 133 -6.14 -6.49 14.01
C ARG A 133 -6.36 -5.08 13.44
N ARG A 134 -6.02 -4.86 12.19
CA ARG A 134 -6.14 -3.53 11.55
C ARG A 134 -7.56 -3.15 11.14
N ASN A 135 -8.46 -4.15 11.01
CA ASN A 135 -9.86 -3.92 10.68
C ASN A 135 -10.79 -3.90 11.91
N LEU A 136 -10.25 -4.19 13.10
CA LEU A 136 -10.99 -4.06 14.35
C LEU A 136 -11.02 -2.59 14.78
N ASP A 137 -12.23 -2.08 15.01
CA ASP A 137 -12.43 -0.78 15.63
C ASP A 137 -12.39 -0.94 17.16
N PRO A 138 -11.32 -0.45 17.84
CA PRO A 138 -11.22 -0.60 19.30
C PRO A 138 -12.40 0.02 20.06
N GLN A 139 -13.04 1.05 19.49
CA GLN A 139 -14.18 1.74 20.13
C GLN A 139 -15.48 0.91 20.08
N ARG A 140 -15.53 -0.09 19.20
CA ARG A 140 -16.67 -1.01 19.06
C ARG A 140 -16.46 -2.33 19.79
N LEU A 141 -15.29 -2.53 20.39
CA LEU A 141 -15.05 -3.71 21.20
C LEU A 141 -15.73 -3.57 22.56
N PRO A 142 -16.26 -4.68 23.13
CA PRO A 142 -16.81 -4.65 24.48
C PRO A 142 -15.69 -4.34 25.48
N GLU A 143 -16.02 -3.62 26.56
CA GLU A 143 -15.06 -3.25 27.63
C GLU A 143 -14.46 -4.46 28.35
N ARG A 144 -15.13 -5.63 28.28
CA ARG A 144 -14.63 -6.89 28.84
C ARG A 144 -13.68 -7.61 27.88
N PRO A 145 -12.69 -8.35 28.43
CA PRO A 145 -11.80 -9.17 27.59
C PRO A 145 -12.61 -10.11 26.69
N THR A 146 -12.35 -10.04 25.38
CA THR A 146 -13.03 -10.86 24.39
C THR A 146 -12.00 -11.78 23.73
N VAL A 147 -12.27 -13.10 23.78
CA VAL A 147 -11.46 -14.11 23.10
C VAL A 147 -12.25 -14.62 21.90
N VAL A 148 -11.63 -14.56 20.73
CA VAL A 148 -12.19 -15.14 19.49
C VAL A 148 -11.35 -16.36 19.14
N MET A 149 -12.00 -17.51 19.06
CA MET A 149 -11.37 -18.75 18.59
C MET A 149 -11.74 -18.96 17.11
N PHE A 150 -10.76 -19.33 16.29
CA PHE A 150 -10.91 -19.63 14.86
C PHE A 150 -10.69 -21.12 14.59
#